data_8b2881dc79427737260dcb7c988c90a4
#
_entry.id   8b2881dc79427737260dcb7c988c90a4
#
_cell.length_a   1.000
_cell.length_b   1.000
_cell.length_c   1.000
_cell.angle_alpha   90.00
_cell.angle_beta   90.00
_cell.angle_gamma   90.00
#
_symmetry.space_group_name_H-M   'P 1'
#
loop_
_entity.id
_entity.type
_entity.pdbx_description
1 polymer ?
#
loop_
_entity_poly.entity_id
_entity_poly.type
_entity_poly.pdbx_seq_one_letter_code
_entity_poly.pdbx_strand_id
1 'polypeptide(L)'
;SDSAPILGPRERGFEMLLGDFHIHTTWSDGRHTMPEVVDLFGRSGHDVIAITDHVVNSDSFLGRTAHRLRLSVTREKWDAYRSEVEREARRAWDTYRMVVLAGVELTRNGFTGKSSAHALALGLDDFVPADGPVEEMLARARGAGAVTVACHPNEQSEWFANTFYLWNRKDEVKDLVHLWELACRWDLFPEVGKAGFAFLGNSDFHRAPHLWAWKTLVDCEKTPDAVLSTLRKGRGLGLTRLHAPSPAPVLEPEPCETLPAFARASA
;
A
#
# COMPACT_ATOMS: atom_id res chain seq x y z
N SER A 1 -2.43 40.89 -41.18
CA SER A 1 -1.55 39.74 -40.91
C SER A 1 -1.57 39.43 -39.41
N ASP A 2 -2.51 38.56 -39.06
CA ASP A 2 -2.67 38.04 -37.69
C ASP A 2 -1.78 36.83 -37.54
N SER A 3 -0.65 37.02 -36.85
CA SER A 3 0.19 35.91 -36.44
C SER A 3 -0.36 35.37 -35.09
N ALA A 4 -0.95 34.18 -35.15
CA ALA A 4 -1.32 33.41 -33.96
C ALA A 4 -0.09 33.15 -33.09
N PRO A 5 -0.19 33.22 -31.74
CA PRO A 5 0.93 32.93 -30.88
C PRO A 5 1.31 31.44 -31.00
N ILE A 6 2.59 31.22 -31.30
CA ILE A 6 3.22 29.89 -31.25
C ILE A 6 3.24 29.51 -29.77
N LEU A 7 2.34 28.61 -29.36
CA LEU A 7 2.42 27.95 -28.07
C LEU A 7 3.70 27.12 -28.04
N GLY A 8 4.64 27.54 -27.20
CA GLY A 8 5.85 26.79 -26.88
C GLY A 8 5.49 25.39 -26.35
N PRO A 9 6.47 24.44 -26.34
CA PRO A 9 6.20 23.09 -25.87
C PRO A 9 5.61 23.17 -24.47
N ARG A 10 4.39 22.65 -24.29
CA ARG A 10 3.80 22.42 -22.97
C ARG A 10 4.85 21.68 -22.15
N GLU A 11 5.32 22.29 -21.06
CA GLU A 11 6.00 21.55 -20.01
C GLU A 11 5.12 20.34 -19.73
N ARG A 12 5.65 19.14 -19.92
CA ARG A 12 4.96 17.90 -19.57
C ARG A 12 4.84 17.91 -18.06
N GLY A 13 3.72 18.42 -17.53
CA GLY A 13 3.33 18.17 -16.16
C GLY A 13 3.20 16.67 -16.03
N PHE A 14 4.08 16.02 -15.26
CA PHE A 14 3.90 14.64 -14.91
C PHE A 14 2.56 14.52 -14.18
N GLU A 15 1.70 13.66 -14.71
CA GLU A 15 0.48 13.28 -13.99
C GLU A 15 0.95 12.44 -12.79
N MET A 16 0.60 12.86 -11.57
CA MET A 16 1.01 12.14 -10.37
C MET A 16 0.46 10.72 -10.39
N LEU A 17 1.32 9.75 -10.19
CA LEU A 17 0.93 8.33 -10.14
C LEU A 17 0.17 8.04 -8.85
N LEU A 18 -0.97 7.36 -8.96
CA LEU A 18 -1.72 6.83 -7.81
C LEU A 18 -1.09 5.51 -7.34
N GLY A 19 -0.56 5.49 -6.12
CA GLY A 19 0.17 4.35 -5.58
C GLY A 19 -0.34 3.85 -4.23
N ASP A 20 -0.13 2.55 -3.99
CA ASP A 20 -0.32 1.91 -2.69
C ASP A 20 0.83 0.92 -2.44
N PHE A 21 1.56 1.11 -1.36
CA PHE A 21 2.81 0.39 -1.12
C PHE A 21 2.74 -0.56 0.09
N HIS A 22 1.54 -0.81 0.64
CA HIS A 22 1.34 -1.68 1.79
C HIS A 22 0.13 -2.59 1.57
N ILE A 23 0.41 -3.79 1.03
CA ILE A 23 -0.63 -4.70 0.53
C ILE A 23 -0.27 -6.14 0.89
N HIS A 24 -1.21 -6.85 1.52
CA HIS A 24 -1.12 -8.25 1.89
C HIS A 24 -2.01 -9.13 1.02
N THR A 25 -1.51 -10.33 0.74
CA THR A 25 -2.19 -11.36 -0.02
C THR A 25 -2.34 -12.65 0.80
N THR A 26 -2.84 -13.72 0.18
CA THR A 26 -2.87 -15.06 0.81
C THR A 26 -1.48 -15.68 1.02
N TRP A 27 -0.40 -14.99 0.66
CA TRP A 27 0.95 -15.38 1.06
C TRP A 27 1.24 -15.11 2.54
N SER A 28 0.48 -14.19 3.14
CA SER A 28 0.47 -13.95 4.60
C SER A 28 -0.95 -14.05 5.16
N ASP A 29 -1.55 -12.98 5.56
CA ASP A 29 -2.85 -12.91 6.23
C ASP A 29 -3.90 -12.09 5.45
N GLY A 30 -3.58 -11.67 4.23
CA GLY A 30 -4.54 -11.10 3.31
C GLY A 30 -5.60 -12.11 2.86
N ARG A 31 -6.80 -11.63 2.54
CA ARG A 31 -7.94 -12.48 2.15
C ARG A 31 -8.00 -12.80 0.66
N HIS A 32 -7.24 -12.11 -0.15
CA HIS A 32 -7.24 -12.23 -1.61
C HIS A 32 -5.92 -12.79 -2.09
N THR A 33 -5.98 -13.61 -3.15
CA THR A 33 -4.79 -14.07 -3.86
C THR A 33 -4.10 -12.90 -4.56
N MET A 34 -2.83 -13.03 -4.87
CA MET A 34 -2.10 -11.97 -5.56
C MET A 34 -2.75 -11.55 -6.90
N PRO A 35 -3.20 -12.47 -7.78
CA PRO A 35 -3.94 -12.09 -8.98
C PRO A 35 -5.22 -11.30 -8.70
N GLU A 36 -6.00 -11.67 -7.68
CA GLU A 36 -7.22 -10.93 -7.29
C GLU A 36 -6.89 -9.52 -6.79
N VAL A 37 -5.81 -9.36 -6.02
CA VAL A 37 -5.33 -8.04 -5.57
C VAL A 37 -4.93 -7.19 -6.76
N VAL A 38 -4.13 -7.72 -7.68
CA VAL A 38 -3.71 -7.01 -8.90
C VAL A 38 -4.93 -6.54 -9.70
N ASP A 39 -5.95 -7.39 -9.84
CA ASP A 39 -7.18 -7.03 -10.55
C ASP A 39 -8.01 -5.97 -9.82
N LEU A 40 -8.11 -6.05 -8.49
CA LEU A 40 -8.82 -5.05 -7.68
C LEU A 40 -8.18 -3.66 -7.83
N PHE A 41 -6.87 -3.57 -7.67
CA PHE A 41 -6.14 -2.30 -7.78
C PHE A 41 -6.08 -1.78 -9.21
N GLY A 42 -5.84 -2.65 -10.19
CA GLY A 42 -5.81 -2.28 -11.61
C GLY A 42 -7.15 -1.72 -12.09
N ARG A 43 -8.27 -2.37 -11.74
CA ARG A 43 -9.62 -1.88 -12.08
C ARG A 43 -10.00 -0.59 -11.36
N SER A 44 -9.41 -0.30 -10.22
CA SER A 44 -9.64 0.95 -9.48
C SER A 44 -8.73 2.10 -9.94
N GLY A 45 -7.93 1.90 -10.99
CA GLY A 45 -7.13 2.95 -11.64
C GLY A 45 -5.83 3.28 -10.94
N HIS A 46 -5.25 2.35 -10.15
CA HIS A 46 -3.91 2.53 -9.59
C HIS A 46 -2.84 2.45 -10.69
N ASP A 47 -1.82 3.27 -10.55
CA ASP A 47 -0.66 3.33 -11.45
C ASP A 47 0.48 2.45 -10.96
N VAL A 48 0.61 2.31 -9.64
CA VAL A 48 1.66 1.51 -9.02
C VAL A 48 1.17 0.91 -7.70
N ILE A 49 1.53 -0.36 -7.47
CA ILE A 49 1.34 -1.02 -6.19
C ILE A 49 2.62 -1.75 -5.76
N ALA A 50 2.76 -2.01 -4.46
CA ALA A 50 3.76 -2.94 -3.96
C ALA A 50 3.05 -4.07 -3.20
N ILE A 51 3.41 -5.33 -3.51
CA ILE A 51 2.99 -6.48 -2.73
C ILE A 51 3.98 -6.64 -1.59
N THR A 52 3.48 -6.66 -0.36
CA THR A 52 4.30 -6.56 0.87
C THR A 52 3.83 -7.52 1.95
N ASP A 53 3.63 -8.78 1.58
CA ASP A 53 3.27 -9.82 2.53
C ASP A 53 4.28 -9.92 3.69
N HIS A 54 3.79 -10.31 4.86
CA HIS A 54 4.61 -10.40 6.07
C HIS A 54 5.80 -11.35 5.92
N VAL A 55 6.97 -10.89 6.36
CA VAL A 55 8.11 -11.72 6.80
C VAL A 55 8.20 -11.56 8.31
N VAL A 56 7.71 -12.54 9.05
CA VAL A 56 7.67 -12.51 10.51
C VAL A 56 8.96 -13.09 11.08
N ASN A 57 9.49 -12.48 12.14
CA ASN A 57 10.67 -12.98 12.83
C ASN A 57 10.47 -14.41 13.35
N SER A 58 11.49 -15.27 13.23
CA SER A 58 11.45 -16.66 13.65
C SER A 58 12.05 -16.90 15.05
N ASP A 59 12.73 -15.92 15.60
CA ASP A 59 13.46 -15.98 16.88
C ASP A 59 12.55 -15.82 18.11
N SER A 60 11.26 -15.49 17.95
CA SER A 60 10.28 -15.37 19.02
C SER A 60 9.23 -16.49 19.02
N PHE A 61 8.56 -16.69 20.15
CA PHE A 61 7.45 -17.65 20.25
C PHE A 61 6.28 -17.26 19.33
N LEU A 62 5.91 -15.98 19.31
CA LEU A 62 4.84 -15.44 18.47
C LEU A 62 5.16 -15.62 16.99
N GLY A 63 6.40 -15.32 16.60
CA GLY A 63 6.85 -15.49 15.23
C GLY A 63 6.80 -16.95 14.78
N ARG A 64 7.31 -17.88 15.59
CA ARG A 64 7.21 -19.31 15.29
C ARG A 64 5.76 -19.81 15.13
N THR A 65 4.84 -19.21 15.88
CA THR A 65 3.41 -19.52 15.73
C THR A 65 2.87 -18.99 14.40
N ALA A 66 3.21 -17.77 14.01
CA ALA A 66 2.83 -17.22 12.71
C ALA A 66 3.35 -18.07 11.53
N HIS A 67 4.61 -18.54 11.62
CA HIS A 67 5.17 -19.48 10.62
C HIS A 67 4.38 -20.79 10.51
N ARG A 68 3.98 -21.38 11.67
CA ARG A 68 3.16 -22.61 11.70
C ARG A 68 1.78 -22.39 11.08
N LEU A 69 1.19 -21.21 11.28
CA LEU A 69 -0.10 -20.84 10.71
C LEU A 69 0.00 -20.36 9.25
N ARG A 70 1.20 -20.38 8.66
CA ARG A 70 1.49 -19.93 7.28
C ARG A 70 1.16 -18.45 7.01
N LEU A 71 1.25 -17.61 8.03
CA LEU A 71 1.02 -16.18 7.96
C LEU A 71 2.30 -15.39 7.65
N SER A 72 3.25 -16.02 6.95
CA SER A 72 4.54 -15.41 6.65
C SER A 72 5.16 -15.99 5.39
N VAL A 73 5.75 -15.14 4.58
CA VAL A 73 6.72 -15.53 3.57
C VAL A 73 8.01 -15.93 4.29
N THR A 74 8.51 -17.11 3.98
CA THR A 74 9.76 -17.63 4.56
C THR A 74 10.85 -17.71 3.49
N ARG A 75 12.10 -17.93 3.90
CA ARG A 75 13.21 -18.12 2.95
C ARG A 75 12.93 -19.25 1.95
N GLU A 76 12.33 -20.33 2.40
CA GLU A 76 12.02 -21.49 1.55
C GLU A 76 10.92 -21.20 0.52
N LYS A 77 10.07 -20.19 0.80
CA LYS A 77 8.98 -19.78 -0.09
C LYS A 77 9.37 -18.59 -0.97
N TRP A 78 10.51 -17.94 -0.69
CA TRP A 78 10.88 -16.68 -1.31
C TRP A 78 10.90 -16.72 -2.83
N ASP A 79 11.54 -17.71 -3.43
CA ASP A 79 11.65 -17.83 -4.88
C ASP A 79 10.28 -17.98 -5.55
N ALA A 80 9.39 -18.76 -4.93
CA ALA A 80 8.02 -18.92 -5.43
C ALA A 80 7.21 -17.62 -5.31
N TYR A 81 7.33 -16.92 -4.17
CA TYR A 81 6.72 -15.62 -3.94
C TYR A 81 7.18 -14.60 -4.98
N ARG A 82 8.50 -14.44 -5.15
CA ARG A 82 9.09 -13.52 -6.14
C ARG A 82 8.65 -13.84 -7.56
N SER A 83 8.69 -15.11 -7.94
CA SER A 83 8.24 -15.55 -9.26
C SER A 83 6.76 -15.22 -9.50
N GLU A 84 5.91 -15.29 -8.47
CA GLU A 84 4.52 -14.88 -8.58
C GLU A 84 4.37 -13.36 -8.76
N VAL A 85 5.08 -12.57 -7.94
CA VAL A 85 5.08 -11.10 -8.10
C VAL A 85 5.52 -10.70 -9.51
N GLU A 86 6.58 -11.29 -10.04
CA GLU A 86 7.09 -10.98 -11.38
C GLU A 86 6.09 -11.35 -12.49
N ARG A 87 5.42 -12.50 -12.35
CA ARG A 87 4.38 -12.91 -13.29
C ARG A 87 3.22 -11.92 -13.27
N GLU A 88 2.77 -11.56 -12.08
CA GLU A 88 1.67 -10.62 -11.91
C GLU A 88 2.05 -9.20 -12.31
N ALA A 89 3.30 -8.79 -12.14
CA ALA A 89 3.80 -7.49 -12.62
C ALA A 89 3.72 -7.38 -14.15
N ARG A 90 4.12 -8.43 -14.87
CA ARG A 90 3.97 -8.48 -16.34
C ARG A 90 2.49 -8.41 -16.73
N ARG A 91 1.62 -9.21 -16.10
CA ARG A 91 0.18 -9.22 -16.36
C ARG A 91 -0.47 -7.88 -16.05
N ALA A 92 -0.12 -7.25 -14.93
CA ALA A 92 -0.62 -5.94 -14.54
C ALA A 92 -0.24 -4.84 -15.54
N TRP A 93 1.00 -4.87 -16.02
CA TRP A 93 1.45 -3.93 -17.04
C TRP A 93 0.70 -4.11 -18.36
N ASP A 94 0.54 -5.36 -18.81
CA ASP A 94 -0.14 -5.65 -20.08
C ASP A 94 -1.62 -5.27 -20.02
N THR A 95 -2.30 -5.53 -18.90
CA THR A 95 -3.75 -5.37 -18.75
C THR A 95 -4.15 -3.96 -18.30
N TYR A 96 -3.43 -3.38 -17.36
CA TYR A 96 -3.83 -2.14 -16.66
C TYR A 96 -2.83 -1.00 -16.82
N ARG A 97 -1.66 -1.25 -17.41
CA ARG A 97 -0.53 -0.32 -17.38
C ARG A 97 -0.13 0.06 -15.95
N MET A 98 -0.26 -0.87 -15.03
CA MET A 98 0.06 -0.70 -13.61
C MET A 98 1.40 -1.36 -13.30
N VAL A 99 2.26 -0.64 -12.59
CA VAL A 99 3.53 -1.14 -12.07
C VAL A 99 3.25 -1.94 -10.80
N VAL A 100 3.84 -3.12 -10.65
CA VAL A 100 3.81 -3.91 -9.42
C VAL A 100 5.24 -4.11 -8.93
N LEU A 101 5.50 -3.63 -7.72
CA LEU A 101 6.80 -3.77 -7.05
C LEU A 101 6.78 -4.98 -6.12
N ALA A 102 7.91 -5.66 -6.04
CA ALA A 102 8.15 -6.66 -5.02
C ALA A 102 8.62 -6.00 -3.72
N GLY A 103 8.06 -6.43 -2.62
CA GLY A 103 8.47 -6.01 -1.27
C GLY A 103 8.01 -7.02 -0.24
N VAL A 104 8.26 -6.71 1.01
CA VAL A 104 7.74 -7.42 2.17
C VAL A 104 7.51 -6.44 3.31
N GLU A 105 6.64 -6.80 4.25
CA GLU A 105 6.60 -6.18 5.55
C GLU A 105 7.41 -7.01 6.55
N LEU A 106 8.57 -6.48 6.95
CA LEU A 106 9.39 -7.07 8.01
C LEU A 106 8.70 -6.86 9.34
N THR A 107 8.19 -7.94 9.92
CA THR A 107 7.31 -7.93 11.08
C THR A 107 7.98 -8.56 12.28
N ARG A 108 8.26 -7.74 13.27
CA ARG A 108 8.75 -8.18 14.56
C ARG A 108 7.70 -7.89 15.63
N ASN A 109 7.03 -8.93 16.10
CA ASN A 109 6.02 -8.82 17.15
C ASN A 109 6.65 -9.14 18.51
N GLY A 110 6.57 -8.16 19.42
CA GLY A 110 6.90 -8.32 20.83
C GLY A 110 5.62 -8.56 21.68
N PHE A 111 5.82 -8.90 22.95
CA PHE A 111 4.70 -9.06 23.89
C PHE A 111 3.97 -7.75 24.22
N THR A 112 4.58 -6.61 23.90
CA THR A 112 3.98 -5.28 24.06
C THR A 112 4.15 -4.48 22.80
N GLY A 113 3.26 -3.53 22.53
CA GLY A 113 3.39 -2.61 21.40
C GLY A 113 4.70 -1.84 21.38
N LYS A 114 5.30 -1.56 22.56
CA LYS A 114 6.60 -0.89 22.67
C LYS A 114 7.77 -1.71 22.13
N SER A 115 7.61 -3.02 21.99
CA SER A 115 8.61 -3.95 21.47
C SER A 115 8.27 -4.48 20.08
N SER A 116 7.16 -4.04 19.49
CA SER A 116 6.76 -4.42 18.15
C SER A 116 7.21 -3.37 17.12
N ALA A 117 7.72 -3.85 15.99
CA ALA A 117 8.17 -3.02 14.88
C ALA A 117 7.76 -3.65 13.56
N HIS A 118 7.13 -2.85 12.71
CA HIS A 118 6.76 -3.22 11.35
C HIS A 118 7.40 -2.24 10.37
N ALA A 119 8.04 -2.75 9.34
CA ALA A 119 8.68 -1.93 8.33
C ALA A 119 8.58 -2.56 6.94
N LEU A 120 8.15 -1.78 5.94
CA LEU A 120 8.23 -2.24 4.56
C LEU A 120 9.69 -2.24 4.11
N ALA A 121 10.00 -3.21 3.26
CA ALA A 121 11.22 -3.26 2.47
C ALA A 121 10.80 -3.43 1.00
N LEU A 122 10.86 -2.35 0.22
CA LEU A 122 10.37 -2.29 -1.15
C LEU A 122 11.51 -2.43 -2.15
N GLY A 123 11.29 -3.15 -3.24
CA GLY A 123 12.28 -3.36 -4.30
C GLY A 123 13.35 -4.38 -3.90
N LEU A 124 12.95 -5.48 -3.24
CA LEU A 124 13.84 -6.57 -2.86
C LEU A 124 14.00 -7.59 -3.98
N ASP A 125 15.25 -7.94 -4.26
CA ASP A 125 15.61 -9.07 -5.11
C ASP A 125 15.85 -10.34 -4.29
N ASP A 126 16.43 -10.21 -3.09
CA ASP A 126 16.76 -11.29 -2.19
C ASP A 126 15.93 -11.26 -0.90
N PHE A 127 15.78 -12.43 -0.28
CA PHE A 127 15.09 -12.56 1.01
C PHE A 127 15.84 -11.88 2.14
N VAL A 128 15.15 -11.00 2.87
CA VAL A 128 15.64 -10.34 4.08
C VAL A 128 14.88 -10.89 5.29
N PRO A 129 15.55 -11.52 6.27
CA PRO A 129 14.89 -12.01 7.49
C PRO A 129 14.56 -10.86 8.45
N ALA A 130 13.44 -11.03 9.16
CA ALA A 130 13.03 -10.11 10.23
C ALA A 130 13.62 -10.45 11.62
N ASP A 131 14.56 -11.41 11.69
CA ASP A 131 15.18 -11.87 12.93
C ASP A 131 16.19 -10.86 13.49
N GLY A 132 16.43 -10.97 14.81
CA GLY A 132 17.41 -10.15 15.51
C GLY A 132 16.90 -8.76 15.91
N PRO A 133 17.78 -7.86 16.34
CA PRO A 133 17.44 -6.47 16.68
C PRO A 133 16.80 -5.73 15.49
N VAL A 134 15.86 -4.83 15.78
CA VAL A 134 15.12 -4.07 14.74
C VAL A 134 16.06 -3.23 13.89
N GLU A 135 17.06 -2.61 14.50
CA GLU A 135 18.04 -1.79 13.81
C GLU A 135 18.88 -2.60 12.82
N GLU A 136 19.24 -3.83 13.18
CA GLU A 136 19.95 -4.74 12.28
C GLU A 136 19.05 -5.24 11.16
N MET A 137 17.76 -5.51 11.44
CA MET A 137 16.76 -5.85 10.44
C MET A 137 16.64 -4.74 9.39
N LEU A 138 16.49 -3.49 9.82
CA LEU A 138 16.42 -2.33 8.92
C LEU A 138 17.74 -2.13 8.15
N ALA A 139 18.89 -2.29 8.81
CA ALA A 139 20.20 -2.18 8.16
C ALA A 139 20.39 -3.25 7.07
N ARG A 140 19.95 -4.49 7.32
CA ARG A 140 19.95 -5.56 6.29
C ARG A 140 19.07 -5.22 5.10
N ALA A 141 17.84 -4.73 5.35
CA ALA A 141 16.94 -4.31 4.27
C ALA A 141 17.56 -3.19 3.41
N ARG A 142 18.15 -2.18 4.05
CA ARG A 142 18.86 -1.12 3.32
C ARG A 142 20.09 -1.64 2.58
N GLY A 143 20.87 -2.51 3.20
CA GLY A 143 22.03 -3.14 2.56
C GLY A 143 21.67 -3.99 1.35
N ALA A 144 20.47 -4.56 1.31
CA ALA A 144 19.89 -5.24 0.16
C ALA A 144 19.29 -4.26 -0.89
N GLY A 145 19.46 -2.94 -0.72
CA GLY A 145 18.99 -1.93 -1.67
C GLY A 145 17.52 -1.54 -1.53
N ALA A 146 16.79 -2.05 -0.55
CA ALA A 146 15.38 -1.75 -0.36
C ALA A 146 15.12 -0.29 0.04
N VAL A 147 13.97 0.23 -0.36
CA VAL A 147 13.36 1.40 0.28
C VAL A 147 12.66 0.94 1.55
N THR A 148 13.08 1.47 2.71
CA THR A 148 12.52 1.12 4.02
C THR A 148 11.47 2.14 4.46
N VAL A 149 10.32 1.64 4.96
CA VAL A 149 9.21 2.47 5.43
C VAL A 149 8.78 2.01 6.81
N ALA A 150 8.69 2.91 7.78
CA ALA A 150 8.08 2.60 9.08
C ALA A 150 6.55 2.56 8.95
N CYS A 151 5.96 1.41 9.24
CA CYS A 151 4.53 1.17 9.11
C CYS A 151 3.77 1.68 10.33
N HIS A 152 2.56 2.25 10.10
CA HIS A 152 1.59 2.64 11.15
C HIS A 152 2.24 2.91 12.51
N PRO A 153 3.14 3.90 12.59
CA PRO A 153 4.15 4.03 13.65
C PRO A 153 3.57 4.32 15.02
N ASN A 154 2.32 4.72 15.08
CA ASN A 154 1.64 5.09 16.32
C ASN A 154 0.18 4.58 16.35
N GLU A 155 -0.03 3.39 15.81
CA GLU A 155 -1.36 2.76 15.82
C GLU A 155 -1.81 2.51 17.27
N GLN A 156 -2.92 3.12 17.64
CA GLN A 156 -3.54 2.99 18.98
C GLN A 156 -4.64 1.93 18.92
N SER A 157 -4.27 0.67 18.89
CA SER A 157 -5.21 -0.42 19.11
C SER A 157 -5.10 -0.93 20.56
N GLU A 158 -6.21 -0.95 21.30
CA GLU A 158 -6.24 -1.54 22.64
C GLU A 158 -6.08 -3.07 22.63
N TRP A 159 -6.30 -3.71 21.46
CA TRP A 159 -6.42 -5.17 21.32
C TRP A 159 -5.26 -5.84 20.61
N PHE A 160 -4.41 -5.08 19.90
CA PHE A 160 -3.27 -5.62 19.15
C PHE A 160 -1.98 -4.93 19.55
N ALA A 161 -0.87 -5.64 19.37
CA ALA A 161 0.46 -5.10 19.61
C ALA A 161 0.71 -3.88 18.70
N ASN A 162 0.73 -2.69 19.29
CA ASN A 162 1.03 -1.45 18.60
C ASN A 162 2.50 -1.41 18.19
N THR A 163 2.80 -0.85 17.03
CA THR A 163 4.14 -0.79 16.46
C THR A 163 4.92 0.43 16.92
N PHE A 164 4.91 0.70 18.22
CA PHE A 164 5.55 1.88 18.80
C PHE A 164 7.09 1.84 18.83
N TYR A 165 7.72 0.71 18.59
CA TYR A 165 9.17 0.60 18.71
C TYR A 165 9.89 1.63 17.85
N LEU A 166 9.57 1.71 16.57
CA LEU A 166 10.20 2.63 15.63
C LEU A 166 9.92 4.08 16.01
N TRP A 167 8.66 4.41 16.33
CA TRP A 167 8.30 5.77 16.73
C TRP A 167 9.01 6.25 18.00
N ASN A 168 9.06 5.39 19.01
CA ASN A 168 9.74 5.72 20.26
C ASN A 168 11.26 5.90 20.10
N ARG A 169 11.85 5.31 19.07
CA ARG A 169 13.29 5.38 18.73
C ARG A 169 13.56 6.09 17.41
N LYS A 170 12.63 6.93 16.97
CA LYS A 170 12.72 7.60 15.67
C LYS A 170 14.03 8.33 15.41
N ASP A 171 14.60 8.95 16.44
CA ASP A 171 15.87 9.68 16.34
C ASP A 171 17.07 8.74 16.15
N GLU A 172 16.98 7.52 16.68
CA GLU A 172 18.00 6.48 16.56
C GLU A 172 17.92 5.75 15.21
N VAL A 173 16.71 5.57 14.67
CA VAL A 173 16.48 4.79 13.44
C VAL A 173 16.29 5.65 12.19
N LYS A 174 16.26 6.98 12.30
CA LYS A 174 16.00 7.90 11.19
C LYS A 174 16.87 7.68 9.95
N ASP A 175 18.12 7.27 10.15
CA ASP A 175 19.06 7.00 9.06
C ASP A 175 18.86 5.60 8.45
N LEU A 176 18.05 4.76 9.07
CA LEU A 176 17.68 3.42 8.60
C LEU A 176 16.31 3.36 7.92
N VAL A 177 15.50 4.41 8.08
CA VAL A 177 14.14 4.52 7.52
C VAL A 177 14.11 5.65 6.49
N HIS A 178 13.67 5.35 5.28
CA HIS A 178 13.54 6.37 4.23
C HIS A 178 12.25 7.18 4.38
N LEU A 179 11.17 6.51 4.75
CA LEU A 179 9.81 7.07 4.77
C LEU A 179 9.04 6.55 5.99
N TRP A 180 8.05 7.30 6.40
CA TRP A 180 7.14 6.95 7.48
C TRP A 180 5.69 6.98 6.98
N GLU A 181 4.87 6.03 7.37
CA GLU A 181 3.44 6.14 7.12
C GLU A 181 2.85 7.29 7.94
N LEU A 182 2.44 8.36 7.26
CA LEU A 182 1.67 9.44 7.85
C LEU A 182 0.19 9.11 7.86
N ALA A 183 -0.23 8.21 6.99
CA ALA A 183 -1.60 7.73 6.90
C ALA A 183 -1.62 6.23 6.56
N CYS A 184 -2.44 5.46 7.29
CA CYS A 184 -2.59 4.03 7.07
C CYS A 184 -4.04 3.62 7.30
N ARG A 185 -4.63 2.83 6.41
CA ARG A 185 -6.06 2.51 6.39
C ARG A 185 -6.95 3.75 6.47
N TRP A 186 -7.52 4.01 7.63
CA TRP A 186 -8.35 5.17 7.89
C TRP A 186 -7.73 6.14 8.91
N ASP A 187 -6.58 5.77 9.46
CA ASP A 187 -5.88 6.53 10.49
C ASP A 187 -4.90 7.53 9.87
N LEU A 188 -4.66 8.60 10.61
CA LEU A 188 -3.70 9.63 10.28
C LEU A 188 -2.77 9.82 11.48
N PHE A 189 -1.47 9.92 11.23
CA PHE A 189 -0.42 10.10 12.22
C PHE A 189 0.26 11.47 12.05
N PRO A 190 -0.41 12.57 12.47
CA PRO A 190 0.08 13.94 12.22
C PRO A 190 1.48 14.21 12.81
N GLU A 191 1.86 13.44 13.83
CA GLU A 191 3.16 13.53 14.49
C GLU A 191 4.32 13.26 13.52
N VAL A 192 4.12 12.39 12.53
CA VAL A 192 5.11 12.10 11.48
C VAL A 192 5.42 13.37 10.68
N GLY A 193 4.38 14.08 10.23
CA GLY A 193 4.54 15.35 9.51
C GLY A 193 5.15 16.45 10.40
N LYS A 194 4.73 16.56 11.67
CA LYS A 194 5.30 17.50 12.64
C LYS A 194 6.77 17.26 12.92
N ALA A 195 7.21 16.00 12.88
CA ALA A 195 8.62 15.64 13.04
C ALA A 195 9.47 15.94 11.79
N GLY A 196 8.85 16.33 10.68
CA GLY A 196 9.54 16.66 9.42
C GLY A 196 10.05 15.44 8.65
N PHE A 197 9.55 14.24 8.94
CA PHE A 197 9.91 13.03 8.21
C PHE A 197 9.26 13.00 6.83
N ALA A 198 9.98 12.46 5.85
CA ALA A 198 9.40 12.11 4.58
C ALA A 198 8.34 11.01 4.79
N PHE A 199 7.21 11.10 4.07
CA PHE A 199 6.05 10.29 4.40
C PHE A 199 5.34 9.74 3.16
N LEU A 200 4.48 8.75 3.42
CA LEU A 200 3.50 8.24 2.46
C LEU A 200 2.21 7.80 3.17
N GLY A 201 1.20 7.47 2.39
CA GLY A 201 -0.06 6.91 2.87
C GLY A 201 -0.41 5.64 2.12
N ASN A 202 -0.86 4.63 2.85
CA ASN A 202 -1.17 3.31 2.30
C ASN A 202 -2.46 2.75 2.87
N SER A 203 -2.94 1.66 2.26
CA SER A 203 -4.14 0.99 2.72
C SER A 203 -3.92 -0.07 3.79
N ASP A 204 -2.70 -0.59 3.93
CA ASP A 204 -2.45 -1.81 4.70
C ASP A 204 -3.52 -2.86 4.35
N PHE A 205 -3.58 -3.16 3.04
CA PHE A 205 -4.68 -3.91 2.43
C PHE A 205 -4.66 -5.37 2.85
N HIS A 206 -5.73 -5.82 3.48
CA HIS A 206 -5.98 -7.23 3.80
C HIS A 206 -7.30 -7.74 3.20
N ARG A 207 -8.22 -6.83 2.81
CA ARG A 207 -9.56 -7.15 2.31
C ARG A 207 -10.12 -5.99 1.48
N ALA A 208 -11.08 -6.28 0.61
CA ALA A 208 -11.63 -5.33 -0.35
C ALA A 208 -12.03 -3.95 0.22
N PRO A 209 -12.63 -3.79 1.41
CA PRO A 209 -12.93 -2.46 1.94
C PRO A 209 -11.70 -1.58 2.18
N HIS A 210 -10.49 -2.14 2.40
CA HIS A 210 -9.26 -1.37 2.56
C HIS A 210 -8.82 -0.69 1.25
N LEU A 211 -9.36 -1.07 0.09
CA LEU A 211 -9.13 -0.38 -1.17
C LEU A 211 -9.48 1.12 -1.06
N TRP A 212 -10.51 1.44 -0.29
CA TRP A 212 -11.04 2.80 -0.10
C TRP A 212 -10.37 3.51 1.09
N ALA A 213 -9.08 3.46 1.16
CA ALA A 213 -8.26 4.03 2.22
C ALA A 213 -7.30 5.10 1.67
N TRP A 214 -6.33 5.50 2.49
CA TRP A 214 -5.27 6.40 2.07
C TRP A 214 -4.40 5.81 0.98
N LYS A 215 -3.87 6.67 0.11
CA LYS A 215 -2.98 6.35 -0.99
C LYS A 215 -1.89 7.40 -1.12
N THR A 216 -0.81 7.02 -1.76
CA THR A 216 0.28 7.93 -2.09
C THR A 216 0.17 8.41 -3.54
N LEU A 217 0.41 9.69 -3.75
CA LEU A 217 0.63 10.28 -5.06
C LEU A 217 2.14 10.41 -5.28
N VAL A 218 2.64 9.98 -6.44
CA VAL A 218 4.08 9.96 -6.74
C VAL A 218 4.35 10.72 -8.03
N ASP A 219 5.19 11.75 -7.95
CA ASP A 219 5.59 12.58 -9.09
C ASP A 219 6.86 12.00 -9.73
N CYS A 220 6.67 11.05 -10.64
CA CYS A 220 7.76 10.44 -11.40
C CYS A 220 7.26 9.73 -12.67
N GLU A 221 8.19 9.25 -13.48
CA GLU A 221 7.87 8.34 -14.58
C GLU A 221 7.29 7.02 -14.06
N LYS A 222 6.34 6.44 -14.80
CA LYS A 222 5.68 5.17 -14.46
C LYS A 222 6.58 3.98 -14.78
N THR A 223 7.68 3.86 -14.03
CA THR A 223 8.62 2.73 -14.09
C THR A 223 9.02 2.30 -12.69
N PRO A 224 9.35 1.02 -12.46
CA PRO A 224 9.77 0.54 -11.14
C PRO A 224 10.93 1.35 -10.56
N ASP A 225 11.96 1.62 -11.36
CA ASP A 225 13.17 2.33 -10.93
C ASP A 225 12.89 3.78 -10.56
N ALA A 226 12.08 4.49 -11.36
CA ALA A 226 11.72 5.89 -11.08
C ALA A 226 10.90 5.99 -9.79
N VAL A 227 9.94 5.08 -9.58
CA VAL A 227 9.13 5.01 -8.36
C VAL A 227 10.04 4.76 -7.15
N LEU A 228 10.85 3.69 -7.16
CA LEU A 228 11.76 3.37 -6.05
C LEU A 228 12.77 4.50 -5.78
N SER A 229 13.27 5.16 -6.83
CA SER A 229 14.17 6.31 -6.69
C SER A 229 13.47 7.49 -6.01
N THR A 230 12.23 7.78 -6.38
CA THR A 230 11.43 8.87 -5.80
C THR A 230 11.09 8.60 -4.35
N LEU A 231 10.65 7.38 -4.04
CA LEU A 231 10.41 6.94 -2.66
C LEU A 231 11.69 7.04 -1.80
N ARG A 232 12.84 6.60 -2.32
CA ARG A 232 14.13 6.68 -1.61
C ARG A 232 14.55 8.13 -1.30
N LYS A 233 14.24 9.06 -2.22
CA LYS A 233 14.52 10.49 -2.03
C LYS A 233 13.53 11.16 -1.06
N GLY A 234 12.35 10.60 -0.85
CA GLY A 234 11.29 11.14 0.00
C GLY A 234 10.75 12.50 -0.46
N ARG A 235 10.75 12.76 -1.76
CA ARG A 235 10.29 14.03 -2.37
C ARG A 235 9.41 13.75 -3.58
N GLY A 236 8.51 14.69 -3.92
CA GLY A 236 7.53 14.47 -4.99
C GLY A 236 6.44 13.48 -4.55
N LEU A 237 6.12 13.46 -3.27
CA LEU A 237 5.10 12.60 -2.68
C LEU A 237 3.94 13.43 -2.16
N GLY A 238 2.74 12.94 -2.36
CA GLY A 238 1.51 13.51 -1.85
C GLY A 238 0.59 12.44 -1.29
N LEU A 239 -0.48 12.83 -0.63
CA LEU A 239 -1.49 11.93 -0.09
C LEU A 239 -2.84 12.19 -0.74
N THR A 240 -3.58 11.12 -0.96
CA THR A 240 -5.00 11.18 -1.29
C THR A 240 -5.75 10.09 -0.55
N ARG A 241 -7.06 10.24 -0.42
CA ARG A 241 -7.91 9.21 0.15
C ARG A 241 -8.96 8.82 -0.88
N LEU A 242 -9.05 7.55 -1.17
CA LEU A 242 -10.13 7.02 -1.98
C LEU A 242 -11.37 6.82 -1.11
N HIS A 243 -12.54 7.01 -1.71
CA HIS A 243 -13.82 6.78 -1.07
C HIS A 243 -14.58 5.72 -1.86
N ALA A 244 -15.26 4.83 -1.15
CA ALA A 244 -16.15 3.89 -1.81
C ALA A 244 -17.20 4.67 -2.63
N PRO A 245 -17.53 4.21 -3.84
CA PRO A 245 -18.61 4.83 -4.60
C PRO A 245 -19.88 4.84 -3.75
N SER A 246 -20.56 5.98 -3.74
CA SER A 246 -21.88 6.05 -3.11
C SER A 246 -22.79 5.03 -3.77
N PRO A 247 -23.63 4.30 -3.00
CA PRO A 247 -24.63 3.46 -3.61
C PRO A 247 -25.45 4.32 -4.57
N ALA A 248 -25.68 3.81 -5.79
CA ALA A 248 -26.52 4.52 -6.74
C ALA A 248 -27.87 4.84 -6.04
N PRO A 249 -28.42 6.06 -6.23
CA PRO A 249 -29.71 6.38 -5.67
C PRO A 249 -30.69 5.30 -6.14
N VAL A 250 -31.39 4.67 -5.22
CA VAL A 250 -32.50 3.79 -5.54
C VAL A 250 -33.55 4.71 -6.18
N LEU A 251 -33.64 4.69 -7.50
CA LEU A 251 -34.75 5.34 -8.18
C LEU A 251 -36.00 4.60 -7.72
N GLU A 252 -36.76 5.22 -6.84
CA GLU A 252 -38.10 4.72 -6.56
C GLU A 252 -38.83 4.69 -7.88
N PRO A 253 -39.50 3.57 -8.21
CA PRO A 253 -40.28 3.50 -9.44
C PRO A 253 -41.32 4.65 -9.40
N GLU A 254 -41.30 5.50 -10.43
CA GLU A 254 -42.30 6.53 -10.54
C GLU A 254 -43.70 5.88 -10.40
N PRO A 255 -44.60 6.47 -9.60
CA PRO A 255 -45.93 5.93 -9.47
C PRO A 255 -46.55 5.84 -10.89
N CYS A 256 -46.90 4.63 -11.29
CA CYS A 256 -47.56 4.40 -12.57
C CYS A 256 -48.81 5.27 -12.62
N GLU A 257 -48.79 6.31 -13.48
CA GLU A 257 -50.00 7.11 -13.71
C GLU A 257 -51.09 6.15 -14.19
N THR A 258 -52.11 5.95 -13.36
CA THR A 258 -53.28 5.20 -13.71
C THR A 258 -53.98 5.94 -14.84
N LEU A 259 -53.98 5.32 -16.04
CA LEU A 259 -54.71 5.82 -17.20
C LEU A 259 -56.17 6.10 -16.78
N PRO A 260 -56.72 7.27 -17.13
CA PRO A 260 -58.10 7.57 -16.81
C PRO A 260 -59.04 6.54 -17.44
N ALA A 261 -59.95 5.99 -16.64
CA ALA A 261 -60.95 5.04 -17.08
C ALA A 261 -61.80 5.66 -18.19
N PHE A 262 -61.74 5.09 -19.38
CA PHE A 262 -62.65 5.46 -20.46
C PHE A 262 -64.09 5.22 -19.99
N ALA A 263 -64.87 6.31 -19.93
CA ALA A 263 -66.30 6.27 -19.69
C ALA A 263 -66.98 5.41 -20.80
N ARG A 264 -67.56 4.31 -20.40
CA ARG A 264 -68.45 3.55 -21.31
C ARG A 264 -69.67 4.39 -21.58
N ALA A 265 -69.79 4.87 -22.79
CA ALA A 265 -71.07 5.42 -23.30
C ALA A 265 -72.08 4.26 -23.42
N SER A 266 -73.16 4.33 -22.65
CA SER A 266 -74.32 3.49 -22.78
C SER A 266 -75.23 4.08 -23.86
N ALA A 267 -75.50 3.25 -24.87
CA ALA A 267 -76.61 3.43 -25.79
C ALA A 267 -77.84 2.67 -25.27
#